data_136ee29d7f0bd9ac1da732b8bee62a61
#
_entry.id   136ee29d7f0bd9ac1da732b8bee62a61
#
_cell.length_a   1.000
_cell.length_b   1.000
_cell.length_c   1.000
_cell.angle_alpha   90.00
_cell.angle_beta   90.00
_cell.angle_gamma   90.00
#
_symmetry.space_group_name_H-M   'P 1'
#
loop_
_entity.id
_entity.type
_entity.pdbx_description
1 polymer ?
#
loop_
_entity_poly.entity_id
_entity_poly.type
_entity_poly.pdbx_seq_one_letter_code
_entity_poly.pdbx_strand_id
1 'polypeptide(L)'
;HKANMIKSYFNDLEKNYQVDYVEEKEFLGTGGGLGLLKGKINQTCIVSNCDILVNCDFECALKTHHMNHNVITMICAMKDVVIPYGVVETDNKGSVVKFNEKPEMSFLTNTGIYIVEPCVIQELKENEFIHMPDIAQRYMDAGKNVGVFPISEKAWFDMGQFGEMENMLKELGV
;
A
#
# COMPACT_ATOMS: atom_id res chain seq x y z
N HIS A 1 7.85 15.77 10.01
CA HIS A 1 8.21 17.04 9.36
C HIS A 1 7.00 17.95 9.29
N LYS A 2 7.11 19.23 9.68
CA LYS A 2 6.03 20.23 9.67
C LYS A 2 4.74 19.82 10.42
N ALA A 3 4.84 19.05 11.51
CA ALA A 3 3.70 18.53 12.27
C ALA A 3 2.71 19.61 12.69
N ASN A 4 3.22 20.78 13.11
CA ASN A 4 2.37 21.90 13.56
C ASN A 4 1.48 22.46 12.43
N MET A 5 1.96 22.46 11.18
CA MET A 5 1.15 22.92 10.04
C MET A 5 -0.01 21.94 9.78
N ILE A 6 0.28 20.64 9.82
CA ILE A 6 -0.73 19.60 9.65
C ILE A 6 -1.79 19.68 10.75
N LYS A 7 -1.36 19.82 12.00
CA LYS A 7 -2.27 19.96 13.16
C LYS A 7 -3.14 21.22 13.03
N SER A 8 -2.56 22.37 12.65
CA SER A 8 -3.31 23.61 12.45
C SER A 8 -4.35 23.45 11.35
N TYR A 9 -3.99 22.86 10.21
CA TYR A 9 -4.92 22.62 9.12
C TYR A 9 -6.13 21.80 9.56
N PHE A 10 -5.91 20.66 10.24
CA PHE A 10 -7.02 19.82 10.69
C PHE A 10 -7.81 20.44 11.85
N ASN A 11 -7.22 21.32 12.66
CA ASN A 11 -7.95 22.02 13.72
C ASN A 11 -8.92 23.06 13.15
N ASP A 12 -8.56 23.73 12.07
CA ASP A 12 -9.38 24.75 11.42
C ASP A 12 -10.44 24.15 10.47
N LEU A 13 -10.31 22.87 10.12
CA LEU A 13 -11.24 22.20 9.21
C LEU A 13 -12.52 21.78 9.93
N GLU A 14 -13.69 22.17 9.37
CA GLU A 14 -14.97 21.56 9.76
C GLU A 14 -14.98 20.09 9.36
N LYS A 15 -15.12 19.19 10.32
CA LYS A 15 -15.07 17.75 10.08
C LYS A 15 -16.01 16.99 10.99
N ASN A 16 -16.56 15.88 10.49
CA ASN A 16 -17.43 14.95 11.21
C ASN A 16 -16.70 13.66 11.64
N TYR A 17 -15.38 13.69 11.68
CA TYR A 17 -14.50 12.57 12.06
C TYR A 17 -13.44 13.07 13.06
N GLN A 18 -12.92 12.14 13.86
CA GLN A 18 -11.85 12.41 14.81
C GLN A 18 -10.49 12.27 14.14
N VAL A 19 -9.55 13.14 14.51
CA VAL A 19 -8.15 13.09 14.09
C VAL A 19 -7.28 13.04 15.34
N ASP A 20 -6.52 11.96 15.46
CA ASP A 20 -5.52 11.76 16.49
C ASP A 20 -4.12 11.79 15.87
N TYR A 21 -3.15 12.26 16.63
CA TYR A 21 -1.78 12.41 16.15
C TYR A 21 -0.82 11.54 16.96
N VAL A 22 0.12 10.92 16.24
CA VAL A 22 1.26 10.23 16.83
C VAL A 22 2.52 10.79 16.21
N GLU A 23 3.49 11.16 17.04
CA GLU A 23 4.73 11.77 16.59
C GLU A 23 5.90 10.78 16.75
N GLU A 24 6.61 10.56 15.67
CA GLU A 24 7.88 9.85 15.65
C GLU A 24 9.00 10.81 16.09
N LYS A 25 9.86 10.37 16.99
CA LYS A 25 11.08 11.14 17.36
C LYS A 25 12.17 11.04 16.29
N GLU A 26 12.22 9.88 15.63
CA GLU A 26 13.12 9.57 14.54
C GLU A 26 12.30 8.93 13.41
N PHE A 27 12.80 8.99 12.18
CA PHE A 27 12.12 8.36 11.05
C PHE A 27 12.16 6.83 11.18
N LEU A 28 10.99 6.20 11.27
CA LEU A 28 10.84 4.76 11.50
C LEU A 28 10.46 3.95 10.23
N GLY A 29 10.59 4.53 9.05
CA GLY A 29 10.12 3.93 7.80
C GLY A 29 8.61 4.10 7.61
N THR A 30 8.03 3.38 6.66
CA THR A 30 6.57 3.49 6.36
C THR A 30 5.70 2.62 7.28
N GLY A 31 6.31 1.76 8.10
CA GLY A 31 5.58 0.82 8.96
C GLY A 31 5.89 0.94 10.44
N GLY A 32 7.09 1.41 10.81
CA GLY A 32 7.53 1.42 12.21
C GLY A 32 6.73 2.34 13.12
N GLY A 33 6.21 3.45 12.58
CA GLY A 33 5.31 4.36 13.28
C GLY A 33 4.05 3.69 13.83
N LEU A 34 3.58 2.60 13.21
CA LEU A 34 2.45 1.81 13.70
C LEU A 34 2.73 1.23 15.10
N GLY A 35 3.98 0.94 15.44
CA GLY A 35 4.35 0.47 16.77
C GLY A 35 3.99 1.45 17.90
N LEU A 36 3.89 2.75 17.60
CA LEU A 36 3.47 3.79 18.55
C LEU A 36 1.97 3.76 18.83
N LEU A 37 1.20 2.98 18.08
CA LEU A 37 -0.24 2.77 18.23
C LEU A 37 -0.58 1.52 19.06
N LYS A 38 0.41 0.84 19.63
CA LYS A 38 0.19 -0.31 20.51
C LYS A 38 -0.77 0.04 21.63
N GLY A 39 -1.73 -0.86 21.89
CA GLY A 39 -2.76 -0.68 22.90
C GLY A 39 -3.84 0.36 22.55
N LYS A 40 -3.69 1.11 21.46
CA LYS A 40 -4.69 2.09 20.99
C LYS A 40 -5.59 1.53 19.90
N ILE A 41 -5.04 0.67 19.03
CA ILE A 41 -5.76 0.02 17.95
C ILE A 41 -6.07 -1.42 18.35
N ASN A 42 -7.36 -1.74 18.44
CA ASN A 42 -7.88 -3.05 18.87
C ASN A 42 -8.85 -3.66 17.84
N GLN A 43 -8.99 -3.05 16.68
CA GLN A 43 -9.83 -3.50 15.57
C GLN A 43 -9.00 -3.50 14.28
N THR A 44 -9.45 -4.27 13.28
CA THR A 44 -8.90 -4.21 11.92
C THR A 44 -8.88 -2.78 11.43
N CYS A 45 -7.78 -2.32 10.89
CA CYS A 45 -7.62 -0.94 10.43
C CYS A 45 -7.06 -0.88 9.00
N ILE A 46 -7.28 0.27 8.37
CA ILE A 46 -6.68 0.59 7.07
C ILE A 46 -5.47 1.48 7.34
N VAL A 47 -4.34 1.09 6.76
CA VAL A 47 -3.09 1.85 6.77
C VAL A 47 -2.84 2.35 5.36
N SER A 48 -2.58 3.64 5.20
CA SER A 48 -2.34 4.27 3.91
C SER A 48 -1.19 5.26 3.96
N ASN A 49 -0.43 5.34 2.88
CA ASN A 49 0.42 6.50 2.64
C ASN A 49 -0.46 7.76 2.46
N CYS A 50 0.09 8.94 2.75
CA CYS A 50 -0.66 10.20 2.71
C CYS A 50 -0.69 10.87 1.33
N ASP A 51 0.09 10.36 0.38
CA ASP A 51 0.28 10.89 -0.97
C ASP A 51 -0.40 10.04 -2.06
N ILE A 52 -1.42 9.28 -1.67
CA ILE A 52 -2.15 8.36 -2.53
C ILE A 52 -3.63 8.74 -2.55
N LEU A 53 -4.21 8.75 -3.75
CA LEU A 53 -5.64 8.75 -3.95
C LEU A 53 -6.07 7.41 -4.55
N VAL A 54 -7.10 6.81 -3.97
CA VAL A 54 -7.61 5.52 -4.44
C VAL A 54 -9.14 5.50 -4.46
N ASN A 55 -9.70 4.94 -5.53
CA ASN A 55 -11.11 4.60 -5.61
C ASN A 55 -11.25 3.08 -5.41
N CYS A 56 -11.46 2.67 -4.17
CA CYS A 56 -11.55 1.26 -3.76
C CYS A 56 -12.84 1.02 -2.99
N ASP A 57 -13.51 -0.09 -3.28
CA ASP A 57 -14.58 -0.61 -2.43
C ASP A 57 -13.97 -1.25 -1.16
N PHE A 58 -13.72 -0.40 -0.16
CA PHE A 58 -13.13 -0.84 1.12
C PHE A 58 -14.03 -1.80 1.89
N GLU A 59 -15.36 -1.75 1.71
CA GLU A 59 -16.27 -2.71 2.34
C GLU A 59 -16.06 -4.11 1.78
N CYS A 60 -15.97 -4.22 0.45
CA CYS A 60 -15.66 -5.49 -0.22
C CYS A 60 -14.26 -5.99 0.15
N ALA A 61 -13.27 -5.10 0.21
CA ALA A 61 -11.90 -5.43 0.59
C ALA A 61 -11.82 -5.96 2.04
N LEU A 62 -12.52 -5.33 2.99
CA LEU A 62 -12.62 -5.79 4.38
C LEU A 62 -13.32 -7.15 4.49
N LYS A 63 -14.42 -7.35 3.76
CA LYS A 63 -15.09 -8.66 3.70
C LYS A 63 -14.13 -9.76 3.20
N THR A 64 -13.41 -9.47 2.13
CA THR A 64 -12.42 -10.40 1.55
C THR A 64 -11.28 -10.70 2.54
N HIS A 65 -10.80 -9.67 3.23
CA HIS A 65 -9.77 -9.80 4.27
C HIS A 65 -10.20 -10.77 5.37
N HIS A 66 -11.40 -10.58 5.92
CA HIS A 66 -11.93 -11.45 6.99
C HIS A 66 -12.26 -12.86 6.49
N MET A 67 -12.87 -13.01 5.30
CA MET A 67 -13.19 -14.31 4.72
C MET A 67 -11.96 -15.19 4.51
N ASN A 68 -10.84 -14.57 4.12
CA ASN A 68 -9.58 -15.28 3.88
C ASN A 68 -8.73 -15.42 5.15
N HIS A 69 -9.20 -14.91 6.29
CA HIS A 69 -8.46 -14.90 7.55
C HIS A 69 -7.05 -14.30 7.39
N ASN A 70 -6.96 -13.23 6.61
CA ASN A 70 -5.69 -12.53 6.40
C ASN A 70 -5.30 -11.73 7.65
N VAL A 71 -4.02 -11.68 7.96
CA VAL A 71 -3.47 -10.75 8.96
C VAL A 71 -3.12 -9.41 8.34
N ILE A 72 -2.76 -9.43 7.05
CA ILE A 72 -2.54 -8.26 6.22
C ILE A 72 -3.18 -8.51 4.86
N THR A 73 -3.91 -7.54 4.31
CA THR A 73 -4.32 -7.52 2.90
C THR A 73 -3.76 -6.28 2.24
N MET A 74 -3.02 -6.48 1.18
CA MET A 74 -2.45 -5.41 0.36
C MET A 74 -3.46 -5.00 -0.70
N ILE A 75 -3.80 -3.73 -0.81
CA ILE A 75 -4.54 -3.22 -1.97
C ILE A 75 -3.52 -3.05 -3.09
N CYS A 76 -3.74 -3.74 -4.21
CA CYS A 76 -2.80 -3.73 -5.33
C CYS A 76 -3.48 -3.32 -6.62
N ALA A 77 -2.86 -2.40 -7.36
CA ALA A 77 -3.31 -2.00 -8.69
C ALA A 77 -2.80 -2.99 -9.74
N MET A 78 -3.69 -3.43 -10.64
CA MET A 78 -3.31 -4.25 -11.78
C MET A 78 -2.70 -3.35 -12.85
N LYS A 79 -1.43 -3.56 -13.16
CA LYS A 79 -0.68 -2.77 -14.13
C LYS A 79 -0.25 -3.64 -15.31
N ASP A 80 -0.58 -3.19 -16.52
CA ASP A 80 -0.19 -3.84 -17.76
C ASP A 80 0.99 -3.09 -18.39
N VAL A 81 2.04 -3.83 -18.71
CA VAL A 81 3.26 -3.30 -19.33
C VAL A 81 3.48 -4.01 -20.66
N VAL A 82 3.44 -3.25 -21.74
CA VAL A 82 3.78 -3.76 -23.07
C VAL A 82 5.28 -3.56 -23.30
N ILE A 83 6.01 -4.64 -23.57
CA ILE A 83 7.40 -4.56 -24.00
C ILE A 83 7.38 -4.32 -25.52
N PRO A 84 7.85 -3.16 -26.03
CA PRO A 84 7.66 -2.81 -27.46
C PRO A 84 8.61 -3.57 -28.41
N TYR A 85 9.25 -4.63 -27.94
CA TYR A 85 10.23 -5.45 -28.65
C TYR A 85 9.94 -6.94 -28.49
N GLY A 86 10.50 -7.76 -29.36
CA GLY A 86 10.52 -9.21 -29.19
C GLY A 86 11.36 -9.60 -27.96
N VAL A 87 10.80 -10.42 -27.08
CA VAL A 87 11.47 -10.96 -25.90
C VAL A 87 11.93 -12.38 -26.17
N VAL A 88 13.19 -12.67 -25.90
CA VAL A 88 13.84 -13.95 -26.14
C VAL A 88 14.21 -14.59 -24.81
N GLU A 89 13.79 -15.83 -24.60
CA GLU A 89 14.25 -16.67 -23.49
C GLU A 89 15.31 -17.67 -24.03
N THR A 90 16.40 -17.87 -23.30
CA THR A 90 17.49 -18.77 -23.69
C THR A 90 17.72 -19.84 -22.61
N ASP A 91 18.24 -20.99 -23.05
CA ASP A 91 18.78 -22.00 -22.14
C ASP A 91 20.17 -21.58 -21.59
N ASN A 92 20.74 -22.42 -20.72
CA ASN A 92 22.07 -22.18 -20.13
C ASN A 92 23.22 -22.23 -21.14
N LYS A 93 22.95 -22.65 -22.41
CA LYS A 93 23.91 -22.72 -23.51
C LYS A 93 23.75 -21.58 -24.50
N GLY A 94 22.79 -20.67 -24.27
CA GLY A 94 22.51 -19.55 -25.13
C GLY A 94 21.61 -19.88 -26.33
N SER A 95 21.01 -21.08 -26.40
CA SER A 95 20.04 -21.43 -27.43
C SER A 95 18.69 -20.80 -27.12
N VAL A 96 18.02 -20.25 -28.12
CA VAL A 96 16.69 -19.68 -27.99
C VAL A 96 15.67 -20.79 -27.71
N VAL A 97 14.95 -20.68 -26.58
CA VAL A 97 13.91 -21.64 -26.20
C VAL A 97 12.51 -21.08 -26.35
N LYS A 98 12.37 -19.73 -26.33
CA LYS A 98 11.10 -19.08 -26.54
C LYS A 98 11.28 -17.67 -27.13
N PHE A 99 10.37 -17.29 -27.98
CA PHE A 99 10.30 -15.95 -28.56
C PHE A 99 8.87 -15.41 -28.45
N ASN A 100 8.72 -14.24 -27.84
CA ASN A 100 7.43 -13.55 -27.72
C ASN A 100 7.56 -12.17 -28.36
N GLU A 101 6.80 -11.90 -29.41
CA GLU A 101 6.78 -10.59 -30.04
C GLU A 101 5.87 -9.65 -29.27
N LYS A 102 6.44 -8.53 -28.81
CA LYS A 102 5.74 -7.45 -28.08
C LYS A 102 4.80 -7.96 -26.98
N PRO A 103 5.30 -8.76 -26.01
CA PRO A 103 4.45 -9.34 -25.00
C PRO A 103 3.87 -8.26 -24.09
N GLU A 104 2.62 -8.46 -23.69
CA GLU A 104 1.97 -7.74 -22.60
C GLU A 104 2.14 -8.56 -21.32
N MET A 105 2.56 -7.90 -20.25
CA MET A 105 2.80 -8.51 -18.95
C MET A 105 1.98 -7.76 -17.91
N SER A 106 1.14 -8.49 -17.17
CA SER A 106 0.31 -7.94 -16.09
C SER A 106 0.97 -8.18 -14.74
N PHE A 107 1.02 -7.17 -13.91
CA PHE A 107 1.56 -7.22 -12.55
C PHE A 107 0.56 -6.64 -11.56
N LEU A 108 0.57 -7.16 -10.33
CA LEU A 108 -0.05 -6.52 -9.20
C LEU A 108 0.99 -5.65 -8.50
N THR A 109 0.78 -4.33 -8.55
CA THR A 109 1.66 -3.34 -7.93
C THR A 109 1.08 -2.86 -6.61
N ASN A 110 1.92 -2.80 -5.59
CA ASN A 110 1.52 -2.34 -4.27
C ASN A 110 1.20 -0.84 -4.31
N THR A 111 -0.01 -0.48 -3.86
CA THR A 111 -0.47 0.91 -3.86
C THR A 111 -0.03 1.70 -2.62
N GLY A 112 0.53 1.05 -1.61
CA GLY A 112 0.82 1.68 -0.32
C GLY A 112 -0.39 1.72 0.63
N ILE A 113 -1.45 0.96 0.33
CA ILE A 113 -2.63 0.83 1.17
C ILE A 113 -2.78 -0.63 1.64
N TYR A 114 -3.07 -0.80 2.92
CA TYR A 114 -3.14 -2.11 3.56
C TYR A 114 -4.33 -2.18 4.51
N ILE A 115 -4.96 -3.35 4.61
CA ILE A 115 -5.86 -3.72 5.71
C ILE A 115 -5.04 -4.57 6.67
N VAL A 116 -5.04 -4.22 7.94
CA VAL A 116 -4.12 -4.78 8.94
C VAL A 116 -4.88 -5.18 10.20
N GLU A 117 -4.64 -6.41 10.65
CA GLU A 117 -5.15 -6.89 11.94
C GLU A 117 -4.39 -6.28 13.13
N PRO A 118 -5.04 -6.07 14.29
CA PRO A 118 -4.40 -5.47 15.47
C PRO A 118 -3.12 -6.20 15.93
N CYS A 119 -3.05 -7.52 15.76
CA CYS A 119 -1.89 -8.30 16.16
C CYS A 119 -0.61 -7.83 15.46
N VAL A 120 -0.71 -7.38 14.20
CA VAL A 120 0.44 -6.86 13.45
C VAL A 120 1.04 -5.65 14.16
N ILE A 121 0.18 -4.72 14.63
CA ILE A 121 0.62 -3.52 15.37
C ILE A 121 1.20 -3.92 16.74
N GLN A 122 0.56 -4.86 17.45
CA GLN A 122 0.99 -5.29 18.78
C GLN A 122 2.35 -6.01 18.77
N GLU A 123 2.69 -6.70 17.69
CA GLU A 123 3.93 -7.46 17.55
C GLU A 123 5.13 -6.64 17.08
N LEU A 124 4.93 -5.41 16.54
CA LEU A 124 6.03 -4.53 16.16
C LEU A 124 6.92 -4.22 17.36
N LYS A 125 8.22 -4.11 17.14
CA LYS A 125 9.15 -3.66 18.18
C LYS A 125 9.02 -2.15 18.36
N GLU A 126 9.26 -1.70 19.57
CA GLU A 126 9.26 -0.27 19.87
C GLU A 126 10.43 0.43 19.15
N ASN A 127 10.15 1.54 18.47
CA ASN A 127 11.11 2.32 17.69
C ASN A 127 11.86 1.51 16.60
N GLU A 128 11.24 0.48 16.06
CA GLU A 128 11.80 -0.30 14.95
C GLU A 128 11.71 0.48 13.64
N PHE A 129 12.83 0.67 12.95
CA PHE A 129 12.81 1.13 11.56
C PHE A 129 12.41 -0.03 10.65
N ILE A 130 11.23 0.05 10.03
CA ILE A 130 10.71 -0.99 9.15
C ILE A 130 9.71 -0.39 8.14
N HIS A 131 9.68 -0.93 6.93
CA HIS A 131 8.67 -0.56 5.94
C HIS A 131 7.48 -1.55 5.95
N MET A 132 6.31 -1.09 5.47
CA MET A 132 5.12 -1.95 5.40
C MET A 132 5.32 -3.22 4.56
N PRO A 133 6.01 -3.19 3.40
CA PRO A 133 6.32 -4.43 2.67
C PRO A 133 7.16 -5.42 3.48
N ASP A 134 8.10 -4.95 4.29
CA ASP A 134 8.94 -5.83 5.13
C ASP A 134 8.13 -6.47 6.24
N ILE A 135 7.13 -5.74 6.80
CA ILE A 135 6.18 -6.31 7.76
C ILE A 135 5.37 -7.42 7.09
N ALA A 136 4.83 -7.17 5.90
CA ALA A 136 4.09 -8.17 5.14
C ALA A 136 4.95 -9.42 4.85
N GLN A 137 6.20 -9.22 4.42
CA GLN A 137 7.14 -10.31 4.16
C GLN A 137 7.42 -11.14 5.44
N ARG A 138 7.64 -10.47 6.58
CA ARG A 138 7.82 -11.14 7.89
C ARG A 138 6.65 -12.06 8.24
N TYR A 139 5.41 -11.64 7.99
CA TYR A 139 4.23 -12.45 8.24
C TYR A 139 4.09 -13.61 7.25
N MET A 140 4.44 -13.40 5.96
CA MET A 140 4.50 -14.47 4.96
C MET A 140 5.52 -15.53 5.36
N ASP A 141 6.73 -15.13 5.78
CA ASP A 141 7.81 -16.04 6.21
C ASP A 141 7.41 -16.82 7.48
N ALA A 142 6.56 -16.24 8.32
CA ALA A 142 5.98 -16.91 9.49
C ALA A 142 4.78 -17.83 9.15
N GLY A 143 4.45 -18.00 7.87
CA GLY A 143 3.34 -18.85 7.41
C GLY A 143 1.96 -18.29 7.73
N LYS A 144 1.84 -16.97 7.94
CA LYS A 144 0.56 -16.30 8.14
C LYS A 144 -0.06 -15.88 6.81
N ASN A 145 -1.39 -15.76 6.78
CA ASN A 145 -2.10 -15.35 5.58
C ASN A 145 -1.89 -13.86 5.31
N VAL A 146 -1.15 -13.56 4.27
CA VAL A 146 -1.02 -12.22 3.68
C VAL A 146 -1.68 -12.27 2.31
N GLY A 147 -2.73 -11.50 2.13
CA GLY A 147 -3.52 -11.53 0.89
C GLY A 147 -3.41 -10.25 0.07
N VAL A 148 -4.07 -10.27 -1.08
CA VAL A 148 -4.17 -9.16 -2.01
C VAL A 148 -5.63 -8.87 -2.31
N PHE A 149 -5.99 -7.60 -2.41
CA PHE A 149 -7.24 -7.14 -2.99
C PHE A 149 -6.90 -6.32 -4.25
N PRO A 150 -7.20 -6.84 -5.46
CA PRO A 150 -6.84 -6.18 -6.70
C PRO A 150 -7.82 -5.03 -7.02
N ILE A 151 -7.28 -3.93 -7.52
CA ILE A 151 -8.03 -2.81 -8.08
C ILE A 151 -7.53 -2.49 -9.48
N SER A 152 -8.30 -1.73 -10.25
CA SER A 152 -7.86 -1.23 -11.55
C SER A 152 -6.73 -0.22 -11.40
N GLU A 153 -5.77 -0.18 -12.33
CA GLU A 153 -4.74 0.87 -12.40
C GLU A 153 -5.37 2.27 -12.42
N LYS A 154 -6.48 2.44 -13.11
CA LYS A 154 -7.21 3.73 -13.20
C LYS A 154 -7.85 4.18 -11.89
N ALA A 155 -7.93 3.30 -10.91
CA ALA A 155 -8.48 3.60 -9.59
C ALA A 155 -7.42 4.04 -8.57
N TRP A 156 -6.16 4.16 -8.99
CA TRP A 156 -5.02 4.49 -8.13
C TRP A 156 -4.17 5.60 -8.72
N PHE A 157 -3.89 6.63 -7.92
CA PHE A 157 -3.06 7.78 -8.28
C PHE A 157 -2.01 8.00 -7.19
N ASP A 158 -0.75 8.09 -7.59
CA ASP A 158 0.41 8.35 -6.74
C ASP A 158 0.93 9.76 -6.98
N MET A 159 0.71 10.67 -6.01
CA MET A 159 1.17 12.06 -6.10
C MET A 159 2.69 12.21 -6.04
N GLY A 160 3.41 11.18 -5.62
CA GLY A 160 4.88 11.14 -5.64
C GLY A 160 5.46 11.14 -7.06
N GLN A 161 4.62 10.86 -8.09
CA GLN A 161 5.01 10.90 -9.50
C GLN A 161 4.42 12.14 -10.17
N PHE A 162 5.27 13.10 -10.58
CA PHE A 162 4.85 14.38 -11.16
C PHE A 162 3.89 14.25 -12.36
N GLY A 163 3.99 13.19 -13.16
CA GLY A 163 3.10 12.94 -14.29
C GLY A 163 1.67 12.52 -13.90
N GLU A 164 1.50 11.94 -12.72
CA GLU A 164 0.21 11.48 -12.20
C GLU A 164 -0.60 12.60 -11.54
N MET A 165 0.07 13.63 -11.02
CA MET A 165 -0.56 14.75 -10.33
C MET A 165 -1.53 15.53 -11.23
N GLU A 166 -1.20 15.75 -12.50
CA GLU A 166 -2.09 16.42 -13.45
C GLU A 166 -3.35 15.60 -13.76
N ASN A 167 -3.20 14.28 -13.85
CA ASN A 167 -4.34 13.39 -14.10
C ASN A 167 -5.27 13.35 -12.89
N MET A 168 -4.71 13.32 -11.69
CA MET A 168 -5.48 13.34 -10.45
C MET A 168 -6.26 14.65 -10.26
N LEU A 169 -5.65 15.81 -10.54
CA LEU A 169 -6.33 17.11 -10.45
C LEU A 169 -7.53 17.17 -11.40
N LYS A 170 -7.41 16.62 -12.62
CA LYS A 170 -8.52 16.52 -13.58
C LYS A 170 -9.65 15.63 -13.08
N GLU A 171 -9.35 14.49 -12.44
CA GLU A 171 -10.35 13.59 -11.86
C GLU A 171 -11.06 14.21 -10.64
N LEU A 172 -10.36 15.03 -9.86
CA LEU A 172 -10.93 15.77 -8.73
C LEU A 172 -11.70 17.02 -9.14
N GLY A 173 -11.65 17.40 -10.43
CA GLY A 173 -12.35 18.58 -10.95
C GLY A 173 -11.76 19.92 -10.48
N VAL A 174 -10.43 19.93 -10.19
CA VAL A 174 -9.70 21.12 -9.70
C VAL A 174 -8.71 21.60 -10.76
#